data_4394c3d66ba2c9080739a89700abd45d
#
_entry.id   4394c3d66ba2c9080739a89700abd45d
#
_cell.length_a   1.000
_cell.length_b   1.000
_cell.length_c   1.000
_cell.angle_alpha   90.00
_cell.angle_beta   90.00
_cell.angle_gamma   90.00
#
_symmetry.space_group_name_H-M   'P 1'
#
loop_
_entity.id
_entity.type
_entity.pdbx_description
1 polymer ?
#
loop_
_entity_poly.entity_id
_entity_poly.type
_entity_poly.pdbx_seq_one_letter_code
_entity_poly.pdbx_strand_id
1 'polypeptide(L)'
;MKNILYLSSLIFFISCANKLKADLLVKNATIYTVNENFDLAEAFVIKDGKVEDVGRLQDLEKKYEFSETYDANHQTIIPGIIDAHAHLMYLGTSLQQVDLTGTNSYQEVLKRVLDFQKKNKTTYLIGRGWDQNDWEIKKFPTKKELDSLFPNLPVSLERIDGHAMIANTKALNLANINSKTKVPGGKVMLMEGEPSGILIDTPMQLVWNTYPKKDKSFYIKALKDAENKCLSLGLTTIDEAGTDRSTIALMDSLQKTGDMVLRIYAMITKDKKDLNYFLTKGIVKTDRMHVRSVKIWADGSLGSRGAAMREHYSDQDGHHGTMITSEKELDSLAEIIAKAGYQMNTHAIGDSANSSVLRVYAESLKNIKDPRWRVEHAQIVTPKDFNYFSRKIIPSIQPTHATSDMYWVKDRIGSDRMEGSYSYKTLLGKSGLVALGTDFPIETVNPMLTFYAAITRKDLKDYPEKGFRMEEGLTREETLKGMTIWAAYSNFEEKEKGSIEKGKLADFIVLDHNIMTVPPKEIPTIKVAANFINGKMVFDRSTSNY
;
A
#
# COMPACT_ATOMS: atom_id res chain seq x y z
N MET A 1 26.00 -82.00 -38.08
CA MET A 1 25.03 -81.18 -37.31
C MET A 1 25.79 -79.98 -36.78
N LYS A 2 25.61 -78.80 -37.40
CA LYS A 2 26.28 -77.53 -37.00
C LYS A 2 25.27 -76.70 -36.22
N ASN A 3 25.51 -76.46 -34.92
CA ASN A 3 24.74 -75.60 -34.07
C ASN A 3 25.18 -74.11 -34.36
N ILE A 4 24.31 -73.32 -34.89
CA ILE A 4 24.50 -71.87 -35.05
C ILE A 4 23.89 -71.21 -33.83
N LEU A 5 24.73 -70.57 -32.98
CA LEU A 5 24.33 -69.76 -31.84
C LEU A 5 24.00 -68.33 -32.33
N TYR A 6 22.74 -67.94 -32.27
CA TYR A 6 22.33 -66.56 -32.54
C TYR A 6 22.58 -65.70 -31.26
N LEU A 7 23.58 -64.82 -31.33
CA LEU A 7 23.87 -63.81 -30.32
C LEU A 7 22.94 -62.62 -30.60
N SER A 8 21.87 -62.47 -29.81
CA SER A 8 20.95 -61.33 -29.90
C SER A 8 21.55 -60.14 -29.16
N SER A 9 22.12 -59.17 -29.88
CA SER A 9 22.61 -57.89 -29.33
C SER A 9 21.44 -57.01 -29.00
N LEU A 10 21.12 -56.84 -27.72
CA LEU A 10 20.17 -55.86 -27.19
C LEU A 10 20.84 -54.49 -27.26
N ILE A 11 20.53 -53.68 -28.29
CA ILE A 11 20.97 -52.29 -28.39
C ILE A 11 20.04 -51.46 -27.48
N PHE A 12 20.52 -51.07 -26.29
CA PHE A 12 19.89 -50.04 -25.48
C PHE A 12 20.04 -48.70 -26.18
N PHE A 13 19.00 -48.21 -26.83
CA PHE A 13 18.90 -46.80 -27.19
C PHE A 13 18.76 -45.99 -25.90
N ILE A 14 19.85 -45.46 -25.39
CA ILE A 14 19.82 -44.36 -24.42
C ILE A 14 19.38 -43.12 -25.22
N SER A 15 18.08 -42.87 -25.23
CA SER A 15 17.54 -41.61 -25.72
C SER A 15 18.01 -40.51 -24.77
N CYS A 16 19.10 -39.80 -25.10
CA CYS A 16 19.40 -38.51 -24.52
C CYS A 16 18.29 -37.57 -24.97
N ALA A 17 17.18 -37.50 -24.25
CA ALA A 17 16.23 -36.41 -24.43
C ALA A 17 16.96 -35.09 -24.18
N ASN A 18 17.09 -34.25 -25.21
CA ASN A 18 17.66 -32.91 -25.06
C ASN A 18 16.84 -32.16 -24.01
N LYS A 19 17.49 -31.68 -22.96
CA LYS A 19 16.84 -30.86 -21.94
C LYS A 19 16.30 -29.58 -22.55
N LEU A 20 15.15 -29.13 -22.04
CA LEU A 20 14.57 -27.84 -22.41
C LEU A 20 15.40 -26.71 -21.82
N LYS A 21 15.69 -25.68 -22.59
CA LYS A 21 16.42 -24.51 -22.10
C LYS A 21 15.49 -23.60 -21.28
N ALA A 22 16.00 -23.13 -20.15
CA ALA A 22 15.34 -22.19 -19.25
C ALA A 22 16.36 -21.15 -18.73
N ASP A 23 15.85 -20.02 -18.24
CA ASP A 23 16.68 -18.90 -17.82
C ASP A 23 17.19 -19.11 -16.39
N LEU A 24 16.29 -19.41 -15.46
CA LEU A 24 16.61 -19.47 -14.03
C LEU A 24 15.92 -20.66 -13.36
N LEU A 25 16.71 -21.43 -12.59
CA LEU A 25 16.19 -22.36 -11.59
C LEU A 25 16.19 -21.70 -10.22
N VAL A 26 15.04 -21.66 -9.54
CA VAL A 26 14.92 -21.29 -8.13
C VAL A 26 14.77 -22.56 -7.32
N LYS A 27 15.63 -22.79 -6.32
CA LYS A 27 15.70 -24.05 -5.56
C LYS A 27 16.02 -23.84 -4.08
N ASN A 28 15.97 -24.96 -3.33
CA ASN A 28 16.29 -25.01 -1.90
C ASN A 28 15.44 -24.00 -1.09
N ALA A 29 14.12 -24.02 -1.30
CA ALA A 29 13.18 -23.15 -0.63
C ALA A 29 11.95 -23.91 -0.13
N THR A 30 11.26 -23.35 0.87
CA THR A 30 9.86 -23.66 1.14
C THR A 30 9.00 -22.70 0.32
N ILE A 31 8.41 -23.17 -0.77
CA ILE A 31 7.67 -22.34 -1.72
C ILE A 31 6.18 -22.52 -1.50
N TYR A 32 5.49 -21.46 -1.06
CA TYR A 32 4.03 -21.39 -1.04
C TYR A 32 3.56 -20.91 -2.40
N THR A 33 2.98 -21.80 -3.20
CA THR A 33 2.58 -21.47 -4.58
C THR A 33 1.38 -20.52 -4.64
N VAL A 34 0.53 -20.55 -3.61
CA VAL A 34 -0.74 -19.81 -3.52
C VAL A 34 -1.66 -20.11 -4.73
N ASN A 35 -1.52 -21.32 -5.31
CA ASN A 35 -2.47 -21.85 -6.28
C ASN A 35 -3.81 -22.20 -5.59
N GLU A 36 -4.75 -22.76 -6.32
CA GLU A 36 -6.09 -23.11 -5.80
C GLU A 36 -6.02 -24.03 -4.58
N ASN A 37 -5.12 -25.01 -4.59
CA ASN A 37 -4.93 -25.99 -3.50
C ASN A 37 -3.99 -25.51 -2.40
N PHE A 38 -3.36 -24.36 -2.56
CA PHE A 38 -2.32 -23.86 -1.64
C PHE A 38 -1.12 -24.81 -1.49
N ASP A 39 -0.68 -25.41 -2.62
CA ASP A 39 0.39 -26.41 -2.64
C ASP A 39 1.75 -25.83 -2.25
N LEU A 40 2.60 -26.68 -1.66
CA LEU A 40 4.01 -26.41 -1.44
C LEU A 40 4.84 -26.99 -2.58
N ALA A 41 5.93 -26.30 -2.92
CA ALA A 41 6.93 -26.77 -3.87
C ALA A 41 8.35 -26.62 -3.32
N GLU A 42 9.31 -27.36 -3.94
CA GLU A 42 10.73 -27.31 -3.59
C GLU A 42 11.54 -26.40 -4.53
N ALA A 43 11.07 -26.30 -5.77
CA ALA A 43 11.74 -25.55 -6.82
C ALA A 43 10.75 -25.13 -7.91
N PHE A 44 11.13 -24.11 -8.70
CA PHE A 44 10.45 -23.75 -9.93
C PHE A 44 11.44 -23.18 -10.96
N VAL A 45 11.01 -23.24 -12.21
CA VAL A 45 11.79 -22.85 -13.38
C VAL A 45 11.19 -21.60 -14.00
N ILE A 46 12.05 -20.66 -14.39
CA ILE A 46 11.67 -19.42 -15.05
C ILE A 46 12.21 -19.43 -16.47
N LYS A 47 11.34 -19.01 -17.41
CA LYS A 47 11.71 -18.76 -18.79
C LYS A 47 10.98 -17.51 -19.30
N ASP A 48 11.70 -16.61 -19.98
CA ASP A 48 11.14 -15.38 -20.54
C ASP A 48 10.33 -14.55 -19.52
N GLY A 49 10.81 -14.50 -18.27
CA GLY A 49 10.19 -13.75 -17.18
C GLY A 49 8.92 -14.39 -16.58
N LYS A 50 8.59 -15.62 -16.97
CA LYS A 50 7.43 -16.38 -16.49
C LYS A 50 7.83 -17.68 -15.82
N VAL A 51 6.98 -18.16 -14.92
CA VAL A 51 7.08 -19.50 -14.36
C VAL A 51 6.81 -20.52 -15.47
N GLU A 52 7.80 -21.34 -15.81
CA GLU A 52 7.69 -22.38 -16.84
C GLU A 52 7.24 -23.71 -16.25
N ASP A 53 7.73 -24.03 -15.06
CA ASP A 53 7.40 -25.29 -14.37
C ASP A 53 7.60 -25.16 -12.86
N VAL A 54 6.84 -25.93 -12.07
CA VAL A 54 6.90 -25.93 -10.60
C VAL A 54 6.87 -27.37 -10.11
N GLY A 55 7.73 -27.75 -9.16
CA GLY A 55 7.70 -29.13 -8.66
C GLY A 55 8.91 -29.51 -7.81
N ARG A 56 9.24 -30.81 -7.85
CA ARG A 56 10.39 -31.34 -7.14
C ARG A 56 11.69 -31.02 -7.90
N LEU A 57 12.71 -30.63 -7.16
CA LEU A 57 14.01 -30.25 -7.73
C LEU A 57 14.57 -31.27 -8.72
N GLN A 58 14.60 -32.56 -8.32
CA GLN A 58 15.14 -33.63 -9.15
C GLN A 58 14.43 -33.80 -10.51
N ASP A 59 13.10 -33.58 -10.55
CA ASP A 59 12.32 -33.72 -11.78
C ASP A 59 12.58 -32.55 -12.72
N LEU A 60 12.72 -31.35 -12.17
CA LEU A 60 13.06 -30.15 -12.94
C LEU A 60 14.49 -30.20 -13.50
N GLU A 61 15.48 -30.66 -12.71
CA GLU A 61 16.87 -30.82 -13.15
C GLU A 61 17.04 -31.86 -14.26
N LYS A 62 16.18 -32.90 -14.29
CA LYS A 62 16.17 -33.88 -15.40
C LYS A 62 15.61 -33.27 -16.69
N LYS A 63 14.62 -32.38 -16.58
CA LYS A 63 13.86 -31.86 -17.70
C LYS A 63 14.48 -30.63 -18.35
N TYR A 64 15.17 -29.78 -17.54
CA TYR A 64 15.66 -28.49 -17.99
C TYR A 64 17.19 -28.35 -17.88
N GLU A 65 17.74 -27.51 -18.75
CA GLU A 65 19.10 -26.92 -18.69
C GLU A 65 18.92 -25.44 -18.38
N PHE A 66 19.61 -24.93 -17.33
CA PHE A 66 19.44 -23.59 -16.81
C PHE A 66 20.64 -22.71 -17.16
N SER A 67 20.38 -21.44 -17.53
CA SER A 67 21.43 -20.43 -17.67
C SER A 67 21.94 -19.97 -16.32
N GLU A 68 21.03 -19.83 -15.33
CA GLU A 68 21.32 -19.38 -13.98
C GLU A 68 20.59 -20.22 -12.93
N THR A 69 21.08 -20.17 -11.70
CA THR A 69 20.46 -20.82 -10.54
C THR A 69 20.44 -19.85 -9.36
N TYR A 70 19.28 -19.69 -8.74
CA TYR A 70 19.12 -19.01 -7.47
C TYR A 70 18.89 -20.04 -6.36
N ASP A 71 19.83 -20.12 -5.42
CA ASP A 71 19.72 -20.97 -4.23
C ASP A 71 19.14 -20.12 -3.09
N ALA A 72 17.95 -20.45 -2.65
CA ALA A 72 17.27 -19.74 -1.58
C ALA A 72 17.73 -20.13 -0.17
N ASN A 73 18.73 -21.02 -0.03
CA ASN A 73 19.30 -21.42 1.26
C ASN A 73 18.25 -21.82 2.32
N HIS A 74 17.26 -22.60 1.90
CA HIS A 74 16.13 -23.07 2.72
C HIS A 74 15.20 -21.97 3.25
N GLN A 75 15.29 -20.75 2.69
CA GLN A 75 14.39 -19.65 3.01
C GLN A 75 12.98 -19.87 2.43
N THR A 76 12.05 -19.03 2.83
CA THR A 76 10.66 -19.12 2.38
C THR A 76 10.43 -18.23 1.17
N ILE A 77 9.76 -18.79 0.16
CA ILE A 77 9.33 -18.05 -1.03
C ILE A 77 7.81 -17.99 -1.07
N ILE A 78 7.31 -16.80 -1.34
CA ILE A 78 5.89 -16.53 -1.60
C ILE A 78 5.75 -15.71 -2.89
N PRO A 79 4.58 -15.69 -3.55
CA PRO A 79 4.34 -14.77 -4.66
C PRO A 79 4.62 -13.32 -4.26
N GLY A 80 5.00 -12.49 -5.21
CA GLY A 80 5.18 -11.06 -4.98
C GLY A 80 3.91 -10.43 -4.40
N ILE A 81 4.09 -9.62 -3.36
CA ILE A 81 2.98 -9.00 -2.64
C ILE A 81 2.35 -7.90 -3.50
N ILE A 82 1.02 -7.90 -3.51
CA ILE A 82 0.17 -6.87 -4.13
C ILE A 82 -0.46 -6.06 -3.02
N ASP A 83 -0.19 -4.77 -2.96
CA ASP A 83 -0.91 -3.86 -2.09
C ASP A 83 -2.17 -3.37 -2.80
N ALA A 84 -3.33 -3.86 -2.36
CA ALA A 84 -4.59 -3.61 -3.05
C ALA A 84 -5.14 -2.19 -2.84
N HIS A 85 -4.55 -1.38 -1.97
CA HIS A 85 -4.95 0.01 -1.74
C HIS A 85 -3.80 0.80 -1.13
N ALA A 86 -3.20 1.68 -1.92
CA ALA A 86 -2.09 2.51 -1.46
C ALA A 86 -1.96 3.81 -2.27
N HIS A 87 -1.08 4.71 -1.82
CA HIS A 87 -0.86 6.02 -2.43
C HIS A 87 0.64 6.23 -2.69
N LEU A 88 1.16 5.63 -3.77
CA LEU A 88 2.60 5.60 -4.09
C LEU A 88 3.19 7.00 -4.28
N MET A 89 2.51 7.87 -5.05
CA MET A 89 2.98 9.25 -5.24
C MET A 89 2.97 10.02 -3.91
N TYR A 90 1.98 9.79 -3.05
CA TYR A 90 1.94 10.45 -1.74
C TYR A 90 3.08 9.94 -0.84
N LEU A 91 3.33 8.62 -0.81
CA LEU A 91 4.53 8.09 -0.14
C LEU A 91 5.80 8.76 -0.67
N GLY A 92 5.97 8.79 -1.99
CA GLY A 92 7.15 9.38 -2.61
C GLY A 92 7.36 10.84 -2.21
N THR A 93 6.30 11.64 -2.22
CA THR A 93 6.38 13.05 -1.81
C THR A 93 6.61 13.21 -0.31
N SER A 94 6.08 12.33 0.53
CA SER A 94 6.33 12.34 1.98
C SER A 94 7.79 11.98 2.31
N LEU A 95 8.40 11.06 1.55
CA LEU A 95 9.82 10.70 1.71
C LEU A 95 10.79 11.85 1.34
N GLN A 96 10.31 12.91 0.68
CA GLN A 96 11.10 14.12 0.43
C GLN A 96 11.08 15.10 1.61
N GLN A 97 10.42 14.76 2.71
CA GLN A 97 10.30 15.56 3.92
C GLN A 97 10.84 14.76 5.11
N VAL A 98 11.22 15.51 6.17
CA VAL A 98 11.66 14.85 7.42
C VAL A 98 10.44 14.31 8.17
N ASP A 99 10.40 13.01 8.41
CA ASP A 99 9.42 12.41 9.30
C ASP A 99 9.81 12.65 10.77
N LEU A 100 8.96 13.39 11.46
CA LEU A 100 9.12 13.77 12.86
C LEU A 100 8.11 13.09 13.79
N THR A 101 7.31 12.17 13.25
CA THR A 101 6.28 11.44 13.99
C THR A 101 6.92 10.61 15.11
N GLY A 102 6.31 10.65 16.31
CA GLY A 102 6.77 9.87 17.46
C GLY A 102 8.11 10.33 18.05
N THR A 103 8.53 11.57 17.77
CA THR A 103 9.69 12.17 18.46
C THR A 103 9.34 12.45 19.93
N ASN A 104 10.27 12.11 20.84
CA ASN A 104 10.07 12.25 22.30
C ASN A 104 10.71 13.53 22.88
N SER A 105 11.39 14.32 22.05
CA SER A 105 12.02 15.59 22.45
C SER A 105 12.34 16.47 21.25
N TYR A 106 12.54 17.77 21.49
CA TYR A 106 13.01 18.68 20.45
C TYR A 106 14.41 18.32 19.96
N GLN A 107 15.28 17.79 20.82
CA GLN A 107 16.62 17.31 20.44
C GLN A 107 16.54 16.15 19.46
N GLU A 108 15.57 15.26 19.60
CA GLU A 108 15.34 14.20 18.62
C GLU A 108 14.86 14.74 17.29
N VAL A 109 13.97 15.76 17.28
CA VAL A 109 13.57 16.49 16.07
C VAL A 109 14.81 17.04 15.37
N LEU A 110 15.66 17.79 16.07
CA LEU A 110 16.88 18.39 15.50
C LEU A 110 17.83 17.33 14.93
N LYS A 111 17.99 16.20 15.62
CA LYS A 111 18.78 15.07 15.13
C LYS A 111 18.24 14.51 13.83
N ARG A 112 16.93 14.22 13.75
CA ARG A 112 16.30 13.70 12.51
C ARG A 112 16.45 14.68 11.35
N VAL A 113 16.26 15.98 11.59
CA VAL A 113 16.45 17.04 10.57
C VAL A 113 17.90 17.06 10.07
N LEU A 114 18.87 16.98 10.97
CA LEU A 114 20.30 16.97 10.62
C LEU A 114 20.69 15.72 9.81
N ASP A 115 20.22 14.54 10.23
CA ASP A 115 20.50 13.28 9.56
C ASP A 115 19.86 13.24 8.17
N PHE A 116 18.63 13.76 8.04
CA PHE A 116 17.97 13.88 6.74
C PHE A 116 18.75 14.81 5.80
N GLN A 117 19.21 15.98 6.27
CA GLN A 117 19.97 16.92 5.44
C GLN A 117 21.30 16.35 5.00
N LYS A 118 22.02 15.62 5.87
CA LYS A 118 23.27 14.93 5.50
C LYS A 118 23.06 13.96 4.33
N LYS A 119 21.95 13.22 4.34
CA LYS A 119 21.61 12.22 3.33
C LYS A 119 21.09 12.87 2.03
N ASN A 120 20.16 13.83 2.12
CA ASN A 120 19.39 14.32 0.98
C ASN A 120 19.92 15.64 0.38
N LYS A 121 20.71 16.43 1.14
CA LYS A 121 21.31 17.72 0.69
C LYS A 121 20.30 18.67 0.03
N THR A 122 19.13 18.86 0.67
CA THR A 122 18.06 19.70 0.15
C THR A 122 18.41 21.18 0.21
N THR A 123 17.77 21.99 -0.63
CA THR A 123 17.91 23.46 -0.64
C THR A 123 16.89 24.15 0.27
N TYR A 124 15.90 23.41 0.76
CA TYR A 124 14.90 23.80 1.76
C TYR A 124 14.55 22.57 2.59
N LEU A 125 14.69 22.63 3.91
CA LEU A 125 14.31 21.53 4.80
C LEU A 125 12.85 21.67 5.21
N ILE A 126 12.07 20.69 4.81
CA ILE A 126 10.65 20.58 5.16
C ILE A 126 10.48 19.31 5.98
N GLY A 127 9.74 19.39 7.08
CA GLY A 127 9.43 18.22 7.90
C GLY A 127 8.03 18.32 8.49
N ARG A 128 7.51 17.19 8.96
CA ARG A 128 6.19 17.11 9.59
C ARG A 128 6.14 16.02 10.66
N GLY A 129 5.26 16.20 11.64
CA GLY A 129 4.89 15.13 12.56
C GLY A 129 5.35 15.31 14.00
N TRP A 130 6.03 16.43 14.36
CA TRP A 130 6.36 16.68 15.75
C TRP A 130 5.11 17.07 16.58
N ASP A 131 5.11 16.67 17.85
CA ASP A 131 4.12 17.12 18.84
C ASP A 131 4.81 17.32 20.19
N GLN A 132 4.84 18.57 20.67
CA GLN A 132 5.42 18.87 21.98
C GLN A 132 4.62 18.26 23.14
N ASN A 133 3.39 17.81 22.93
CA ASN A 133 2.60 17.15 23.96
C ASN A 133 3.12 15.74 24.28
N ASP A 134 3.85 15.12 23.35
CA ASP A 134 4.50 13.83 23.53
C ASP A 134 5.87 13.94 24.22
N TRP A 135 6.39 15.16 24.38
CA TRP A 135 7.70 15.40 24.98
C TRP A 135 7.62 15.56 26.50
N GLU A 136 8.74 15.32 27.17
CA GLU A 136 8.87 15.61 28.59
C GLU A 136 8.61 17.09 28.88
N ILE A 137 9.21 17.98 28.08
CA ILE A 137 8.98 19.44 28.14
C ILE A 137 7.86 19.79 27.16
N LYS A 138 6.63 19.88 27.66
CA LYS A 138 5.41 20.16 26.88
C LYS A 138 5.26 21.64 26.52
N LYS A 139 6.32 22.24 25.95
CA LYS A 139 6.34 23.64 25.53
C LYS A 139 6.74 23.75 24.06
N PHE A 140 6.21 24.73 23.37
CA PHE A 140 6.68 25.04 22.02
C PHE A 140 8.18 25.33 22.02
N PRO A 141 8.94 24.74 21.07
CA PRO A 141 10.36 25.02 20.90
C PRO A 141 10.59 26.43 20.32
N THR A 142 11.84 26.84 20.28
CA THR A 142 12.24 28.11 19.62
C THR A 142 13.10 27.83 18.40
N LYS A 143 13.20 28.82 17.52
CA LYS A 143 14.03 28.72 16.31
C LYS A 143 15.54 28.74 16.55
N LYS A 144 16.00 29.07 17.78
CA LYS A 144 17.43 29.29 18.11
C LYS A 144 18.33 28.12 17.69
N GLU A 145 17.93 26.91 18.01
CA GLU A 145 18.69 25.70 17.69
C GLU A 145 18.68 25.41 16.17
N LEU A 146 17.54 25.65 15.50
CA LEU A 146 17.47 25.53 14.03
C LEU A 146 18.33 26.59 13.34
N ASP A 147 18.35 27.83 13.86
CA ASP A 147 19.20 28.90 13.34
C ASP A 147 20.68 28.56 13.49
N SER A 148 21.07 27.95 14.62
CA SER A 148 22.45 27.51 14.88
C SER A 148 22.88 26.38 13.95
N LEU A 149 22.01 25.37 13.73
CA LEU A 149 22.33 24.22 12.87
C LEU A 149 22.27 24.56 11.38
N PHE A 150 21.35 25.46 10.99
CA PHE A 150 21.04 25.77 9.59
C PHE A 150 20.96 27.28 9.34
N PRO A 151 22.06 28.04 9.54
CA PRO A 151 22.03 29.51 9.44
C PRO A 151 21.70 30.03 8.02
N ASN A 152 22.06 29.24 6.98
CA ASN A 152 21.89 29.60 5.59
C ASN A 152 20.83 28.79 4.84
N LEU A 153 20.27 27.74 5.47
CA LEU A 153 19.29 26.87 4.88
C LEU A 153 17.91 27.13 5.50
N PRO A 154 16.87 27.42 4.71
CA PRO A 154 15.54 27.57 5.26
C PRO A 154 15.02 26.24 5.77
N VAL A 155 14.43 26.25 6.98
CA VAL A 155 13.85 25.09 7.66
C VAL A 155 12.45 25.42 8.13
N SER A 156 11.50 24.56 7.84
CA SER A 156 10.13 24.63 8.36
C SER A 156 9.63 23.24 8.71
N LEU A 157 9.15 23.07 9.94
CA LEU A 157 8.72 21.79 10.49
C LEU A 157 7.30 21.93 11.00
N GLU A 158 6.37 21.22 10.35
CA GLU A 158 4.95 21.27 10.66
C GLU A 158 4.61 20.32 11.81
N ARG A 159 3.76 20.76 12.71
CA ARG A 159 3.21 19.93 13.78
C ARG A 159 2.28 18.86 13.20
N ILE A 160 2.12 17.75 13.93
CA ILE A 160 1.35 16.59 13.47
C ILE A 160 -0.10 16.92 13.08
N ASP A 161 -0.73 17.84 13.80
CA ASP A 161 -2.11 18.29 13.56
C ASP A 161 -2.27 19.26 12.38
N GLY A 162 -1.15 19.76 11.83
CA GLY A 162 -1.18 20.73 10.71
C GLY A 162 -1.57 22.17 11.10
N HIS A 163 -1.74 22.45 12.40
CA HIS A 163 -2.16 23.75 12.90
C HIS A 163 -1.03 24.61 13.47
N ALA A 164 0.19 24.07 13.58
CA ALA A 164 1.37 24.81 13.98
C ALA A 164 2.60 24.45 13.16
N MET A 165 3.53 25.36 13.05
CA MET A 165 4.82 25.18 12.39
C MET A 165 5.91 25.86 13.19
N ILE A 166 7.11 25.25 13.27
CA ILE A 166 8.32 25.97 13.62
C ILE A 166 9.15 26.25 12.37
N ALA A 167 9.55 27.51 12.18
CA ALA A 167 10.40 27.94 11.07
C ALA A 167 11.64 28.69 11.61
N ASN A 168 12.80 28.42 10.98
CA ASN A 168 14.02 29.15 11.35
C ASN A 168 14.02 30.58 10.75
N THR A 169 14.95 31.39 11.21
CA THR A 169 15.08 32.79 10.74
C THR A 169 15.20 32.92 9.21
N LYS A 170 15.88 31.96 8.56
CA LYS A 170 16.02 31.97 7.10
C LYS A 170 14.69 31.77 6.38
N ALA A 171 13.85 30.84 6.85
CA ALA A 171 12.52 30.59 6.30
C ALA A 171 11.55 31.76 6.58
N LEU A 172 11.59 32.34 7.80
CA LEU A 172 10.79 33.51 8.16
C LEU A 172 11.12 34.72 7.27
N ASN A 173 12.41 34.95 7.02
CA ASN A 173 12.86 36.05 6.15
C ASN A 173 12.40 35.88 4.70
N LEU A 174 12.46 34.65 4.15
CA LEU A 174 11.91 34.34 2.83
C LEU A 174 10.40 34.60 2.74
N ALA A 175 9.68 34.36 3.82
CA ALA A 175 8.25 34.59 3.95
C ALA A 175 7.89 36.03 4.30
N ASN A 176 8.88 36.94 4.46
CA ASN A 176 8.71 38.33 4.93
C ASN A 176 7.98 38.44 6.30
N ILE A 177 8.20 37.45 7.19
CA ILE A 177 7.59 37.42 8.52
C ILE A 177 8.52 38.10 9.53
N ASN A 178 7.98 39.08 10.26
CA ASN A 178 8.67 39.81 11.33
C ASN A 178 7.72 40.08 12.51
N SER A 179 8.20 40.80 13.54
CA SER A 179 7.42 41.11 14.74
C SER A 179 6.13 41.91 14.51
N LYS A 180 6.03 42.60 13.37
CA LYS A 180 4.85 43.41 13.00
C LYS A 180 3.86 42.64 12.13
N THR A 181 4.18 41.43 11.71
CA THR A 181 3.33 40.61 10.83
C THR A 181 2.06 40.19 11.56
N LYS A 182 0.92 40.62 11.06
CA LYS A 182 -0.43 40.26 11.54
C LYS A 182 -1.22 39.67 10.40
N VAL A 183 -1.70 38.47 10.58
CA VAL A 183 -2.53 37.74 9.60
C VAL A 183 -3.82 37.30 10.28
N PRO A 184 -5.00 37.67 9.76
CA PRO A 184 -6.28 37.19 10.30
C PRO A 184 -6.35 35.67 10.27
N GLY A 185 -6.93 35.09 11.30
CA GLY A 185 -7.11 33.63 11.39
C GLY A 185 -5.87 32.87 11.84
N GLY A 186 -4.88 33.53 12.47
CA GLY A 186 -3.70 32.86 13.00
C GLY A 186 -2.79 33.79 13.78
N LYS A 187 -1.63 33.27 14.21
CA LYS A 187 -0.71 34.00 15.07
C LYS A 187 0.76 33.73 14.74
N VAL A 188 1.57 34.78 14.66
CA VAL A 188 3.03 34.69 14.78
C VAL A 188 3.38 34.83 16.27
N MET A 189 3.94 33.76 16.85
CA MET A 189 4.33 33.82 18.27
C MET A 189 5.62 34.61 18.43
N LEU A 190 5.60 35.55 19.39
CA LEU A 190 6.76 36.37 19.72
C LEU A 190 7.40 35.93 21.04
N MET A 191 8.71 36.07 21.12
CA MET A 191 9.51 35.93 22.33
C MET A 191 10.49 37.14 22.37
N GLU A 192 10.46 37.87 23.47
CA GLU A 192 11.29 39.08 23.64
C GLU A 192 11.12 40.11 22.50
N GLY A 193 9.89 40.23 21.95
CA GLY A 193 9.56 41.15 20.88
C GLY A 193 9.88 40.69 19.46
N GLU A 194 10.54 39.54 19.30
CA GLU A 194 10.91 38.97 17.99
C GLU A 194 10.15 37.63 17.70
N PRO A 195 9.95 37.24 16.44
CA PRO A 195 9.34 35.94 16.11
C PRO A 195 10.11 34.80 16.75
N SER A 196 9.41 33.99 17.57
CA SER A 196 9.98 32.81 18.24
C SER A 196 10.32 31.68 17.28
N GLY A 197 9.79 31.73 16.07
CA GLY A 197 9.80 30.66 15.05
C GLY A 197 8.45 29.95 14.92
N ILE A 198 7.58 30.02 15.94
CA ILE A 198 6.27 29.36 15.92
C ILE A 198 5.23 30.21 15.19
N LEU A 199 4.59 29.58 14.23
CA LEU A 199 3.45 30.09 13.46
C LEU A 199 2.25 29.20 13.74
N ILE A 200 1.09 29.80 13.96
CA ILE A 200 -0.18 29.10 14.21
C ILE A 200 -1.15 29.46 13.08
N ASP A 201 -1.74 28.44 12.44
CA ASP A 201 -2.76 28.53 11.39
C ASP A 201 -2.34 29.41 10.18
N THR A 202 -3.12 30.43 9.82
CA THR A 202 -2.97 31.19 8.56
C THR A 202 -1.58 31.73 8.27
N PRO A 203 -0.75 32.23 9.23
CA PRO A 203 0.64 32.63 8.95
C PRO A 203 1.53 31.54 8.35
N MET A 204 1.22 30.27 8.55
CA MET A 204 1.96 29.15 7.95
C MET A 204 1.92 29.21 6.42
N GLN A 205 0.82 29.70 5.84
CA GLN A 205 0.67 29.87 4.40
C GLN A 205 1.75 30.78 3.80
N LEU A 206 2.22 31.79 4.53
CA LEU A 206 3.30 32.66 4.07
C LEU A 206 4.61 31.89 3.85
N VAL A 207 4.90 30.93 4.74
CA VAL A 207 6.07 30.05 4.63
C VAL A 207 5.87 29.03 3.51
N TRP A 208 4.70 28.37 3.41
CA TRP A 208 4.41 27.42 2.32
C TRP A 208 4.56 28.06 0.94
N ASN A 209 4.20 29.33 0.78
CA ASN A 209 4.37 30.07 -0.49
C ASN A 209 5.84 30.27 -0.89
N THR A 210 6.80 30.06 0.03
CA THR A 210 8.24 30.15 -0.25
C THR A 210 8.86 28.80 -0.62
N TYR A 211 8.11 27.71 -0.55
CA TYR A 211 8.64 26.39 -0.88
C TYR A 211 9.09 26.32 -2.33
N PRO A 212 10.18 25.61 -2.61
CA PRO A 212 10.61 25.35 -3.99
C PRO A 212 9.47 24.74 -4.80
N LYS A 213 9.31 25.21 -6.03
CA LYS A 213 8.35 24.60 -6.95
C LYS A 213 8.74 23.15 -7.21
N LYS A 214 7.78 22.25 -7.08
CA LYS A 214 7.95 20.84 -7.43
C LYS A 214 7.90 20.72 -8.95
N ASP A 215 9.02 20.45 -9.57
CA ASP A 215 9.14 20.19 -10.99
C ASP A 215 9.05 18.67 -11.30
N LYS A 216 9.18 18.31 -12.57
CA LYS A 216 9.16 16.91 -13.01
C LYS A 216 10.26 16.08 -12.34
N SER A 217 11.43 16.66 -12.10
CA SER A 217 12.58 15.96 -11.48
C SER A 217 12.28 15.58 -10.02
N PHE A 218 11.59 16.46 -9.30
CA PHE A 218 11.10 16.18 -7.94
C PHE A 218 10.17 14.96 -7.91
N TYR A 219 9.18 14.90 -8.82
CA TYR A 219 8.23 13.77 -8.86
C TYR A 219 8.89 12.46 -9.32
N ILE A 220 9.85 12.53 -10.24
CA ILE A 220 10.66 11.36 -10.63
C ILE A 220 11.43 10.81 -9.43
N LYS A 221 12.12 11.70 -8.68
CA LYS A 221 12.84 11.28 -7.47
C LYS A 221 11.90 10.70 -6.43
N ALA A 222 10.76 11.34 -6.20
CA ALA A 222 9.74 10.88 -5.26
C ALA A 222 9.26 9.46 -5.60
N LEU A 223 8.91 9.20 -6.86
CA LEU A 223 8.49 7.87 -7.31
C LEU A 223 9.59 6.82 -7.17
N LYS A 224 10.84 7.15 -7.52
CA LYS A 224 11.98 6.22 -7.36
C LYS A 224 12.25 5.87 -5.89
N ASP A 225 12.19 6.85 -4.99
CA ASP A 225 12.38 6.62 -3.56
C ASP A 225 11.25 5.75 -2.98
N ALA A 226 9.99 6.01 -3.40
CA ALA A 226 8.84 5.21 -3.00
C ALA A 226 8.96 3.77 -3.54
N GLU A 227 9.31 3.60 -4.81
CA GLU A 227 9.55 2.29 -5.42
C GLU A 227 10.61 1.50 -4.67
N ASN A 228 11.78 2.09 -4.41
CA ASN A 228 12.86 1.43 -3.67
C ASN A 228 12.39 0.98 -2.28
N LYS A 229 11.60 1.82 -1.60
CA LYS A 229 11.01 1.46 -0.31
C LYS A 229 10.04 0.29 -0.44
N CYS A 230 9.14 0.31 -1.42
CA CYS A 230 8.19 -0.76 -1.68
C CYS A 230 8.89 -2.09 -2.03
N LEU A 231 9.88 -2.04 -2.94
CA LEU A 231 10.65 -3.22 -3.35
C LEU A 231 11.41 -3.85 -2.18
N SER A 232 11.98 -3.02 -1.28
CA SER A 232 12.70 -3.49 -0.08
C SER A 232 11.79 -4.21 0.93
N LEU A 233 10.48 -4.03 0.80
CA LEU A 233 9.44 -4.63 1.64
C LEU A 233 8.64 -5.74 0.92
N GLY A 234 9.07 -6.12 -0.30
CA GLY A 234 8.48 -7.25 -1.03
C GLY A 234 7.24 -6.92 -1.85
N LEU A 235 6.89 -5.64 -1.98
CA LEU A 235 5.81 -5.23 -2.85
C LEU A 235 6.27 -5.32 -4.32
N THR A 236 5.46 -5.92 -5.18
CA THR A 236 5.71 -6.06 -6.63
C THR A 236 4.64 -5.35 -7.45
N THR A 237 3.45 -5.17 -6.87
CA THR A 237 2.33 -4.45 -7.47
C THR A 237 1.71 -3.51 -6.44
N ILE A 238 1.37 -2.31 -6.89
CA ILE A 238 0.67 -1.29 -6.10
C ILE A 238 -0.63 -0.91 -6.82
N ASP A 239 -1.74 -0.98 -6.09
CA ASP A 239 -3.00 -0.41 -6.53
C ASP A 239 -3.02 1.06 -6.08
N GLU A 240 -2.67 1.96 -7.00
CA GLU A 240 -2.58 3.40 -6.74
C GLU A 240 -3.98 4.01 -6.63
N ALA A 241 -4.40 4.32 -5.41
CA ALA A 241 -5.77 4.66 -5.07
C ALA A 241 -6.09 6.15 -5.27
N GLY A 242 -6.34 6.54 -6.49
CA GLY A 242 -6.73 7.89 -6.87
C GLY A 242 -5.56 8.72 -7.40
N THR A 243 -5.31 8.60 -8.68
CA THR A 243 -4.22 9.33 -9.36
C THR A 243 -4.70 10.03 -10.62
N ASP A 244 -4.06 11.14 -10.96
CA ASP A 244 -4.39 11.92 -12.16
C ASP A 244 -3.68 11.40 -13.41
N ARG A 245 -4.13 11.86 -14.58
CA ARG A 245 -3.58 11.47 -15.88
C ARG A 245 -2.10 11.81 -16.02
N SER A 246 -1.65 12.91 -15.45
CA SER A 246 -0.25 13.35 -15.58
C SER A 246 0.68 12.44 -14.79
N THR A 247 0.27 12.02 -13.61
CA THR A 247 0.99 11.07 -12.76
C THR A 247 1.01 9.67 -13.39
N ILE A 248 -0.11 9.19 -13.95
CA ILE A 248 -0.14 7.92 -14.71
C ILE A 248 0.84 7.98 -15.89
N ALA A 249 0.82 9.07 -16.66
CA ALA A 249 1.74 9.24 -17.79
C ALA A 249 3.21 9.29 -17.38
N LEU A 250 3.52 9.88 -16.21
CA LEU A 250 4.87 9.90 -15.65
C LEU A 250 5.33 8.49 -15.27
N MET A 251 4.52 7.75 -14.52
CA MET A 251 4.82 6.36 -14.13
C MET A 251 5.00 5.46 -15.36
N ASP A 252 4.08 5.52 -16.35
CA ASP A 252 4.19 4.76 -17.60
C ASP A 252 5.46 5.11 -18.38
N SER A 253 5.85 6.39 -18.40
CA SER A 253 7.11 6.83 -19.02
C SER A 253 8.33 6.21 -18.32
N LEU A 254 8.37 6.20 -16.99
CA LEU A 254 9.46 5.60 -16.22
C LEU A 254 9.52 4.08 -16.38
N GLN A 255 8.37 3.42 -16.47
CA GLN A 255 8.29 1.97 -16.74
C GLN A 255 8.82 1.64 -18.14
N LYS A 256 8.51 2.43 -19.16
CA LYS A 256 9.00 2.25 -20.55
C LYS A 256 10.49 2.45 -20.69
N THR A 257 11.09 3.35 -19.92
CA THR A 257 12.55 3.55 -19.91
C THR A 257 13.29 2.53 -19.04
N GLY A 258 12.57 1.71 -18.26
CA GLY A 258 13.17 0.79 -17.29
C GLY A 258 13.60 1.45 -15.98
N ASP A 259 13.29 2.73 -15.80
CA ASP A 259 13.58 3.50 -14.59
C ASP A 259 12.62 3.19 -13.42
N MET A 260 11.52 2.47 -13.70
CA MET A 260 10.55 1.97 -12.74
C MET A 260 10.15 0.54 -13.10
N VAL A 261 10.22 -0.38 -12.15
CA VAL A 261 9.93 -1.81 -12.34
C VAL A 261 8.66 -2.28 -11.67
N LEU A 262 8.16 -1.55 -10.65
CA LEU A 262 6.88 -1.84 -9.97
C LEU A 262 5.73 -1.91 -10.98
N ARG A 263 4.81 -2.83 -10.73
CA ARG A 263 3.53 -2.87 -11.44
C ARG A 263 2.52 -1.97 -10.76
N ILE A 264 1.76 -1.26 -11.55
CA ILE A 264 0.75 -0.30 -11.07
C ILE A 264 -0.63 -0.68 -11.61
N TYR A 265 -1.57 -0.90 -10.72
CA TYR A 265 -2.99 -0.88 -11.01
C TYR A 265 -3.54 0.50 -10.64
N ALA A 266 -3.76 1.35 -11.63
CA ALA A 266 -4.11 2.74 -11.40
C ALA A 266 -5.63 2.94 -11.32
N MET A 267 -6.08 3.55 -10.22
CA MET A 267 -7.44 4.04 -10.05
C MET A 267 -7.45 5.54 -10.36
N ILE A 268 -8.06 5.94 -11.45
CA ILE A 268 -8.15 7.35 -11.85
C ILE A 268 -9.07 8.12 -10.90
N THR A 269 -8.75 9.38 -10.64
CA THR A 269 -9.64 10.27 -9.87
C THR A 269 -10.93 10.60 -10.63
N LYS A 270 -11.97 11.05 -9.91
CA LYS A 270 -13.22 11.52 -10.53
C LYS A 270 -13.13 12.90 -11.20
N ASP A 271 -11.91 13.45 -11.41
CA ASP A 271 -11.76 14.69 -12.19
C ASP A 271 -12.42 14.53 -13.56
N LYS A 272 -13.28 15.47 -13.91
CA LYS A 272 -14.11 15.36 -15.12
C LYS A 272 -13.30 15.23 -16.41
N LYS A 273 -12.14 15.89 -16.51
CA LYS A 273 -11.29 15.85 -17.72
C LYS A 273 -10.60 14.50 -17.83
N ASP A 274 -10.04 14.01 -16.72
CA ASP A 274 -9.33 12.74 -16.68
C ASP A 274 -10.31 11.56 -16.85
N LEU A 275 -11.47 11.62 -16.17
CA LEU A 275 -12.52 10.63 -16.30
C LEU A 275 -13.00 10.53 -17.77
N ASN A 276 -13.37 11.64 -18.39
CA ASN A 276 -13.78 11.65 -19.80
C ASN A 276 -12.69 11.11 -20.73
N TYR A 277 -11.42 11.48 -20.50
CA TYR A 277 -10.30 10.99 -21.31
C TYR A 277 -10.20 9.46 -21.24
N PHE A 278 -10.16 8.88 -20.04
CA PHE A 278 -9.97 7.45 -19.89
C PHE A 278 -11.19 6.64 -20.28
N LEU A 279 -12.42 7.06 -19.92
CA LEU A 279 -13.64 6.35 -20.30
C LEU A 279 -13.85 6.36 -21.83
N THR A 280 -13.37 7.40 -22.53
CA THR A 280 -13.41 7.45 -24.02
C THR A 280 -12.30 6.63 -24.64
N LYS A 281 -11.07 6.69 -24.06
CA LYS A 281 -9.91 5.95 -24.56
C LYS A 281 -10.06 4.43 -24.38
N GLY A 282 -10.76 4.01 -23.34
CA GLY A 282 -10.87 2.61 -22.92
C GLY A 282 -9.73 2.18 -22.00
N ILE A 283 -9.79 0.92 -21.57
CA ILE A 283 -8.84 0.30 -20.65
C ILE A 283 -7.43 0.35 -21.22
N VAL A 284 -6.47 0.80 -20.42
CA VAL A 284 -5.05 0.80 -20.78
C VAL A 284 -4.35 -0.34 -20.05
N LYS A 285 -3.72 -1.24 -20.80
CA LYS A 285 -2.92 -2.35 -20.26
C LYS A 285 -1.57 -2.37 -20.98
N THR A 286 -0.49 -2.32 -20.20
CA THR A 286 0.88 -2.57 -20.64
C THR A 286 1.47 -3.69 -19.78
N ASP A 287 2.75 -4.00 -19.95
CA ASP A 287 3.41 -5.03 -19.12
C ASP A 287 3.40 -4.68 -17.62
N ARG A 288 3.36 -3.39 -17.27
CA ARG A 288 3.48 -2.93 -15.87
C ARG A 288 2.42 -1.92 -15.44
N MET A 289 1.62 -1.38 -16.34
CA MET A 289 0.56 -0.41 -16.06
C MET A 289 -0.80 -0.99 -16.46
N HIS A 290 -1.77 -0.95 -15.54
CA HIS A 290 -3.16 -1.29 -15.82
C HIS A 290 -4.06 -0.17 -15.31
N VAL A 291 -4.69 0.57 -16.22
CA VAL A 291 -5.65 1.64 -15.91
C VAL A 291 -7.04 1.16 -16.28
N ARG A 292 -7.81 0.73 -15.28
CA ARG A 292 -9.12 0.10 -15.48
C ARG A 292 -10.13 0.49 -14.42
N SER A 293 -9.77 1.31 -13.46
CA SER A 293 -10.63 1.64 -12.34
C SER A 293 -10.68 3.13 -12.04
N VAL A 294 -11.75 3.53 -11.34
CA VAL A 294 -12.01 4.90 -10.91
C VAL A 294 -12.14 4.91 -9.39
N LYS A 295 -11.34 5.74 -8.72
CA LYS A 295 -11.43 5.99 -7.26
C LYS A 295 -12.48 7.06 -6.99
N ILE A 296 -13.40 6.74 -6.10
CA ILE A 296 -14.42 7.65 -5.58
C ILE A 296 -14.29 7.71 -4.05
N TRP A 297 -14.59 8.85 -3.46
CA TRP A 297 -14.71 9.03 -2.02
C TRP A 297 -16.18 9.28 -1.69
N ALA A 298 -16.85 8.30 -1.05
CA ALA A 298 -18.24 8.46 -0.63
C ALA A 298 -18.34 9.38 0.60
N ASP A 299 -17.42 9.23 1.55
CA ASP A 299 -17.37 9.98 2.80
C ASP A 299 -15.94 10.24 3.28
N GLY A 300 -15.80 10.77 4.50
CA GLY A 300 -14.52 11.04 5.15
C GLY A 300 -14.11 9.93 6.13
N SER A 301 -13.08 10.21 6.97
CA SER A 301 -12.52 9.25 7.92
C SER A 301 -13.31 9.20 9.24
N LEU A 302 -13.25 8.05 9.93
CA LEU A 302 -13.93 7.83 11.20
C LEU A 302 -13.29 8.63 12.35
N GLY A 303 -11.97 8.66 12.40
CA GLY A 303 -11.21 9.34 13.46
C GLY A 303 -11.51 10.82 13.56
N SER A 304 -11.63 11.53 12.44
CA SER A 304 -12.01 12.94 12.37
C SER A 304 -13.52 13.19 12.43
N ARG A 305 -14.34 12.15 12.57
CA ARG A 305 -15.81 12.18 12.49
C ARG A 305 -16.34 12.69 11.14
N GLY A 306 -15.58 12.50 10.09
CA GLY A 306 -16.00 12.82 8.70
C GLY A 306 -16.80 11.69 8.04
N ALA A 307 -16.68 10.46 8.52
CA ALA A 307 -17.39 9.31 7.99
C ALA A 307 -18.92 9.48 8.16
N ALA A 308 -19.68 9.21 7.11
CA ALA A 308 -21.13 9.41 7.09
C ALA A 308 -21.85 8.27 7.82
N MET A 309 -22.44 8.58 8.98
CA MET A 309 -23.11 7.66 9.87
C MET A 309 -24.63 7.83 9.79
N ARG A 310 -25.39 6.72 9.94
CA ARG A 310 -26.85 6.75 10.03
C ARG A 310 -27.33 7.41 11.31
N GLU A 311 -26.73 7.03 12.44
CA GLU A 311 -26.95 7.63 13.73
C GLU A 311 -25.79 8.58 14.06
N HIS A 312 -26.01 9.54 14.95
CA HIS A 312 -24.95 10.46 15.36
C HIS A 312 -23.74 9.73 15.98
N TYR A 313 -22.60 10.35 15.95
CA TYR A 313 -21.42 9.86 16.67
C TYR A 313 -21.72 9.77 18.16
N SER A 314 -21.34 8.67 18.78
CA SER A 314 -21.65 8.43 20.21
C SER A 314 -20.96 9.42 21.14
N ASP A 315 -19.84 9.99 20.72
CA ASP A 315 -19.07 11.02 21.43
C ASP A 315 -19.32 12.45 20.92
N GLN A 316 -20.28 12.63 20.00
CA GLN A 316 -20.68 13.95 19.50
C GLN A 316 -22.15 13.94 19.05
N ASP A 317 -23.01 14.29 19.97
CA ASP A 317 -24.45 14.32 19.74
C ASP A 317 -24.85 15.24 18.56
N GLY A 318 -25.82 14.80 17.76
CA GLY A 318 -26.29 15.53 16.59
C GLY A 318 -25.33 15.57 15.40
N HIS A 319 -24.12 15.00 15.49
CA HIS A 319 -23.15 14.98 14.40
C HIS A 319 -23.11 13.61 13.71
N HIS A 320 -23.31 13.59 12.38
CA HIS A 320 -23.43 12.37 11.57
C HIS A 320 -22.29 12.20 10.55
N GLY A 321 -21.30 13.10 10.55
CA GLY A 321 -20.35 13.16 9.44
C GLY A 321 -20.99 13.66 8.14
N THR A 322 -20.39 13.40 6.99
CA THR A 322 -20.86 13.96 5.72
C THR A 322 -20.53 13.06 4.54
N MET A 323 -21.50 12.87 3.64
CA MET A 323 -21.25 12.32 2.32
C MET A 323 -20.47 13.34 1.46
N ILE A 324 -19.27 12.98 1.03
CA ILE A 324 -18.44 13.76 0.09
C ILE A 324 -19.01 13.65 -1.33
N THR A 325 -19.47 12.47 -1.71
CA THR A 325 -20.16 12.21 -2.96
C THR A 325 -21.59 11.78 -2.65
N SER A 326 -22.57 12.58 -3.08
CA SER A 326 -23.99 12.27 -2.83
C SER A 326 -24.42 10.97 -3.52
N GLU A 327 -25.46 10.29 -3.01
CA GLU A 327 -25.98 9.07 -3.62
C GLU A 327 -26.38 9.28 -5.09
N LYS A 328 -26.99 10.43 -5.40
CA LYS A 328 -27.35 10.81 -6.79
C LYS A 328 -26.11 10.94 -7.68
N GLU A 329 -25.02 11.49 -7.16
CA GLU A 329 -23.74 11.59 -7.89
C GLU A 329 -23.10 10.20 -8.05
N LEU A 330 -23.16 9.34 -7.00
CA LEU A 330 -22.71 7.95 -7.08
C LEU A 330 -23.45 7.18 -8.17
N ASP A 331 -24.80 7.31 -8.27
CA ASP A 331 -25.59 6.70 -9.33
C ASP A 331 -25.15 7.15 -10.72
N SER A 332 -24.98 8.46 -10.91
CA SER A 332 -24.55 9.02 -12.20
C SER A 332 -23.15 8.55 -12.60
N LEU A 333 -22.23 8.48 -11.64
CA LEU A 333 -20.86 7.98 -11.88
C LEU A 333 -20.88 6.47 -12.17
N ALA A 334 -21.67 5.71 -11.42
CA ALA A 334 -21.80 4.26 -11.60
C ALA A 334 -22.31 3.92 -13.00
N GLU A 335 -23.30 4.64 -13.53
CA GLU A 335 -23.84 4.43 -14.87
C GLU A 335 -22.76 4.62 -15.95
N ILE A 336 -22.04 5.75 -15.93
CA ILE A 336 -21.03 6.04 -16.95
C ILE A 336 -19.81 5.11 -16.84
N ILE A 337 -19.37 4.76 -15.61
CA ILE A 337 -18.26 3.86 -15.35
C ILE A 337 -18.61 2.43 -15.80
N ALA A 338 -19.80 1.95 -15.45
CA ALA A 338 -20.31 0.64 -15.88
C ALA A 338 -20.42 0.52 -17.40
N LYS A 339 -20.98 1.54 -18.05
CA LYS A 339 -21.10 1.60 -19.53
C LYS A 339 -19.75 1.56 -20.22
N ALA A 340 -18.72 2.16 -19.63
CA ALA A 340 -17.35 2.14 -20.17
C ALA A 340 -16.59 0.84 -19.87
N GLY A 341 -17.15 -0.08 -19.09
CA GLY A 341 -16.50 -1.33 -18.67
C GLY A 341 -15.38 -1.16 -17.65
N TYR A 342 -15.36 0.00 -16.97
CA TYR A 342 -14.42 0.28 -15.89
C TYR A 342 -14.93 -0.25 -14.55
N GLN A 343 -13.99 -0.48 -13.63
CA GLN A 343 -14.28 -0.81 -12.25
C GLN A 343 -14.46 0.49 -11.45
N MET A 344 -15.46 0.54 -10.56
CA MET A 344 -15.63 1.63 -9.60
C MET A 344 -15.15 1.16 -8.23
N ASN A 345 -14.17 1.88 -7.64
CA ASN A 345 -13.57 1.60 -6.36
C ASN A 345 -13.89 2.75 -5.41
N THR A 346 -14.84 2.52 -4.50
CA THR A 346 -15.37 3.59 -3.68
C THR A 346 -14.96 3.45 -2.23
N HIS A 347 -14.26 4.46 -1.70
CA HIS A 347 -14.01 4.64 -0.28
C HIS A 347 -15.35 4.80 0.44
N ALA A 348 -15.62 3.93 1.40
CA ALA A 348 -16.79 4.00 2.27
C ALA A 348 -16.44 3.51 3.67
N ILE A 349 -16.45 4.43 4.63
CA ILE A 349 -16.11 4.16 6.03
C ILE A 349 -17.36 4.08 6.89
N GLY A 350 -18.21 5.10 6.89
CA GLY A 350 -19.44 5.13 7.68
C GLY A 350 -20.50 4.16 7.18
N ASP A 351 -21.38 3.73 8.07
CA ASP A 351 -22.45 2.77 7.75
C ASP A 351 -23.52 3.36 6.79
N SER A 352 -23.70 4.67 6.79
CA SER A 352 -24.54 5.36 5.80
C SER A 352 -23.89 5.36 4.41
N ALA A 353 -22.59 5.67 4.34
CA ALA A 353 -21.85 5.65 3.09
C ALA A 353 -21.77 4.25 2.49
N ASN A 354 -21.42 3.23 3.30
CA ASN A 354 -21.41 1.84 2.86
C ASN A 354 -22.77 1.41 2.30
N SER A 355 -23.86 1.73 3.01
CA SER A 355 -25.19 1.38 2.54
C SER A 355 -25.55 2.02 1.20
N SER A 356 -25.23 3.31 1.02
CA SER A 356 -25.48 4.03 -0.24
C SER A 356 -24.68 3.43 -1.40
N VAL A 357 -23.37 3.22 -1.19
CA VAL A 357 -22.49 2.61 -2.21
C VAL A 357 -22.97 1.21 -2.60
N LEU A 358 -23.29 0.37 -1.62
CA LEU A 358 -23.73 -1.01 -1.86
C LEU A 358 -25.05 -1.08 -2.63
N ARG A 359 -26.02 -0.18 -2.33
CA ARG A 359 -27.28 -0.09 -3.10
C ARG A 359 -27.04 0.33 -4.53
N VAL A 360 -26.26 1.39 -4.74
CA VAL A 360 -25.89 1.88 -6.09
C VAL A 360 -25.19 0.78 -6.88
N TYR A 361 -24.23 0.09 -6.28
CA TYR A 361 -23.53 -1.01 -6.92
C TYR A 361 -24.46 -2.17 -7.29
N ALA A 362 -25.30 -2.60 -6.36
CA ALA A 362 -26.23 -3.69 -6.61
C ALA A 362 -27.18 -3.39 -7.78
N GLU A 363 -27.63 -2.15 -7.91
CA GLU A 363 -28.50 -1.73 -9.03
C GLU A 363 -27.71 -1.69 -10.35
N SER A 364 -26.59 -0.99 -10.36
CA SER A 364 -25.76 -0.78 -11.57
C SER A 364 -25.18 -2.08 -12.13
N LEU A 365 -24.94 -3.09 -11.28
CA LEU A 365 -24.25 -4.33 -11.66
C LEU A 365 -25.18 -5.51 -11.95
N LYS A 366 -26.51 -5.31 -11.92
CA LYS A 366 -27.49 -6.40 -12.17
C LYS A 366 -27.16 -7.22 -13.42
N ASN A 367 -26.92 -6.54 -14.52
CA ASN A 367 -26.74 -7.14 -15.85
C ASN A 367 -25.27 -7.27 -16.27
N ILE A 368 -24.30 -6.92 -15.40
CA ILE A 368 -22.88 -7.02 -15.71
C ILE A 368 -22.35 -8.35 -15.15
N LYS A 369 -21.68 -9.13 -16.02
CA LYS A 369 -21.26 -10.48 -15.68
C LYS A 369 -20.12 -10.52 -14.66
N ASP A 370 -19.04 -9.75 -14.88
CA ASP A 370 -17.81 -9.78 -14.06
C ASP A 370 -17.27 -8.36 -13.84
N PRO A 371 -17.95 -7.51 -13.06
CA PRO A 371 -17.56 -6.12 -12.86
C PRO A 371 -16.44 -5.94 -11.81
N ARG A 372 -16.39 -6.78 -10.79
CA ARG A 372 -15.43 -6.77 -9.67
C ARG A 372 -15.26 -5.39 -9.03
N TRP A 373 -16.35 -4.65 -8.87
CA TRP A 373 -16.30 -3.34 -8.24
C TRP A 373 -15.92 -3.44 -6.77
N ARG A 374 -15.20 -2.46 -6.25
CA ARG A 374 -14.65 -2.55 -4.91
C ARG A 374 -15.28 -1.54 -3.97
N VAL A 375 -15.54 -1.96 -2.73
CA VAL A 375 -15.76 -1.07 -1.60
C VAL A 375 -14.46 -1.01 -0.83
N GLU A 376 -13.81 0.15 -0.92
CA GLU A 376 -12.55 0.39 -0.21
C GLU A 376 -12.87 0.70 1.25
N HIS A 377 -12.08 0.13 2.14
CA HIS A 377 -12.22 0.12 3.59
C HIS A 377 -13.36 -0.76 4.09
N ALA A 378 -14.60 -0.60 3.60
CA ALA A 378 -15.77 -1.34 4.11
C ALA A 378 -15.76 -1.41 5.64
N GLN A 379 -15.51 -0.25 6.29
CA GLN A 379 -15.02 -0.22 7.67
C GLN A 379 -16.14 -0.43 8.69
N ILE A 380 -17.27 0.30 8.53
CA ILE A 380 -18.48 0.13 9.34
C ILE A 380 -19.60 -0.27 8.40
N VAL A 381 -20.02 -1.52 8.43
CA VAL A 381 -21.05 -2.08 7.56
C VAL A 381 -22.22 -2.56 8.41
N THR A 382 -23.42 -2.04 8.14
CA THR A 382 -24.61 -2.53 8.86
C THR A 382 -24.81 -4.03 8.57
N PRO A 383 -25.11 -4.89 9.56
CA PRO A 383 -25.20 -6.34 9.38
C PRO A 383 -26.08 -6.79 8.21
N LYS A 384 -27.21 -6.12 7.96
CA LYS A 384 -28.10 -6.41 6.82
C LYS A 384 -27.45 -6.15 5.45
N ASP A 385 -26.47 -5.24 5.39
CA ASP A 385 -25.84 -4.82 4.14
C ASP A 385 -24.69 -5.76 3.74
N PHE A 386 -24.22 -6.66 4.61
CA PHE A 386 -23.21 -7.68 4.24
C PHE A 386 -23.64 -8.57 3.07
N ASN A 387 -24.94 -8.76 2.85
CA ASN A 387 -25.44 -9.60 1.77
C ASN A 387 -25.27 -9.01 0.37
N TYR A 388 -24.88 -7.73 0.24
CA TYR A 388 -24.51 -7.14 -1.05
C TYR A 388 -23.13 -7.57 -1.53
N PHE A 389 -22.23 -7.92 -0.61
CA PHE A 389 -20.89 -8.36 -0.98
C PHE A 389 -20.92 -9.71 -1.70
N SER A 390 -20.10 -9.82 -2.74
CA SER A 390 -20.04 -10.98 -3.62
C SER A 390 -18.80 -10.87 -4.50
N ARG A 391 -18.58 -11.83 -5.40
CA ARG A 391 -17.55 -11.72 -6.45
C ARG A 391 -17.72 -10.51 -7.39
N LYS A 392 -18.91 -9.89 -7.41
CA LYS A 392 -19.18 -8.66 -8.17
C LYS A 392 -18.88 -7.39 -7.38
N ILE A 393 -19.02 -7.44 -6.05
CA ILE A 393 -18.80 -6.33 -5.12
C ILE A 393 -17.82 -6.81 -4.06
N ILE A 394 -16.56 -6.47 -4.25
CA ILE A 394 -15.42 -7.01 -3.50
C ILE A 394 -15.05 -6.05 -2.37
N PRO A 395 -14.91 -6.53 -1.13
CA PRO A 395 -14.32 -5.73 -0.06
C PRO A 395 -12.79 -5.62 -0.23
N SER A 396 -12.29 -4.40 -0.20
CA SER A 396 -10.86 -4.06 -0.19
C SER A 396 -10.53 -3.42 1.15
N ILE A 397 -9.82 -4.16 2.01
CA ILE A 397 -9.72 -3.86 3.43
C ILE A 397 -8.28 -3.66 3.87
N GLN A 398 -8.10 -2.91 4.96
CA GLN A 398 -6.79 -2.58 5.53
C GLN A 398 -6.74 -3.07 6.99
N PRO A 399 -6.15 -4.25 7.24
CA PRO A 399 -6.12 -4.85 8.58
C PRO A 399 -5.50 -3.97 9.67
N THR A 400 -4.51 -3.15 9.32
CA THR A 400 -3.87 -2.22 10.25
C THR A 400 -4.83 -1.16 10.79
N HIS A 401 -5.80 -0.68 10.01
CA HIS A 401 -6.81 0.25 10.51
C HIS A 401 -7.57 -0.30 11.72
N ALA A 402 -7.88 -1.59 11.75
CA ALA A 402 -8.57 -2.17 12.90
C ALA A 402 -7.73 -2.07 14.19
N THR A 403 -6.42 -2.22 14.08
CA THR A 403 -5.49 -2.20 15.23
C THR A 403 -5.01 -0.80 15.59
N SER A 404 -5.03 0.15 14.67
CA SER A 404 -4.77 1.57 14.97
C SER A 404 -6.00 2.25 15.56
N ASP A 405 -7.21 1.89 15.10
CA ASP A 405 -8.47 2.52 15.49
C ASP A 405 -9.09 1.92 16.78
N MET A 406 -8.71 0.70 17.17
CA MET A 406 -9.32 -0.04 18.29
C MET A 406 -9.36 0.73 19.63
N TYR A 407 -8.46 1.69 19.81
CA TYR A 407 -8.35 2.49 21.01
C TYR A 407 -9.48 3.50 21.22
N TRP A 408 -10.12 3.90 20.12
CA TRP A 408 -11.11 4.99 20.15
C TRP A 408 -12.38 4.70 19.34
N VAL A 409 -12.39 3.65 18.50
CA VAL A 409 -13.54 3.38 17.62
C VAL A 409 -14.84 3.22 18.39
N LYS A 410 -14.80 2.54 19.55
CA LYS A 410 -15.98 2.34 20.41
C LYS A 410 -16.56 3.67 20.92
N ASP A 411 -15.70 4.65 21.20
CA ASP A 411 -16.17 5.98 21.62
C ASP A 411 -16.89 6.70 20.48
N ARG A 412 -16.41 6.50 19.24
CA ARG A 412 -17.02 7.11 18.03
C ARG A 412 -18.36 6.52 17.68
N ILE A 413 -18.51 5.20 17.71
CA ILE A 413 -19.69 4.52 17.16
C ILE A 413 -20.58 3.85 18.21
N GLY A 414 -20.17 3.80 19.47
CA GLY A 414 -20.90 3.11 20.54
C GLY A 414 -20.83 1.60 20.44
N SER A 415 -21.37 0.89 21.44
CA SER A 415 -21.31 -0.57 21.51
C SER A 415 -22.14 -1.26 20.42
N ASP A 416 -23.29 -0.71 20.07
CA ASP A 416 -24.27 -1.37 19.19
C ASP A 416 -23.79 -1.47 17.72
N ARG A 417 -22.99 -0.50 17.28
CA ARG A 417 -22.44 -0.48 15.91
C ARG A 417 -21.11 -1.24 15.78
N MET A 418 -20.55 -1.73 16.91
CA MET A 418 -19.31 -2.51 16.89
C MET A 418 -19.45 -3.82 16.10
N GLU A 419 -20.63 -4.46 16.08
CA GLU A 419 -20.87 -5.69 15.33
C GLU A 419 -20.50 -5.56 13.85
N GLY A 420 -20.82 -4.42 13.23
CA GLY A 420 -20.53 -4.15 11.81
C GLY A 420 -19.14 -3.56 11.53
N SER A 421 -18.31 -3.34 12.55
CA SER A 421 -17.01 -2.65 12.38
C SER A 421 -15.87 -3.63 12.09
N TYR A 422 -15.03 -3.32 11.11
CA TYR A 422 -13.83 -4.13 10.74
C TYR A 422 -14.12 -5.63 10.63
N SER A 423 -15.24 -5.99 10.00
CA SER A 423 -15.81 -7.35 9.97
C SER A 423 -15.22 -8.19 8.83
N TYR A 424 -13.91 -8.39 8.85
CA TYR A 424 -13.13 -8.93 7.72
C TYR A 424 -13.44 -10.38 7.41
N LYS A 425 -13.63 -11.21 8.46
CA LYS A 425 -14.00 -12.63 8.29
C LYS A 425 -15.42 -12.78 7.76
N THR A 426 -16.34 -11.94 8.26
CA THR A 426 -17.71 -11.87 7.76
C THR A 426 -17.74 -11.44 6.29
N LEU A 427 -16.99 -10.40 5.91
CA LEU A 427 -16.86 -9.95 4.52
C LEU A 427 -16.29 -11.04 3.62
N LEU A 428 -15.23 -11.75 4.06
CA LEU A 428 -14.67 -12.90 3.34
C LEU A 428 -15.72 -13.99 3.12
N GLY A 429 -16.48 -14.33 4.15
CA GLY A 429 -17.54 -15.36 4.07
C GLY A 429 -18.66 -15.00 3.08
N LYS A 430 -18.94 -13.69 2.90
CA LYS A 430 -19.97 -13.20 1.96
C LYS A 430 -19.46 -13.10 0.52
N SER A 431 -18.27 -12.54 0.33
CA SER A 431 -17.72 -12.29 -1.02
C SER A 431 -16.93 -13.48 -1.58
N GLY A 432 -16.46 -14.38 -0.72
CA GLY A 432 -15.57 -15.48 -1.06
C GLY A 432 -14.12 -15.08 -1.33
N LEU A 433 -13.79 -13.79 -1.17
CA LEU A 433 -12.43 -13.22 -1.18
C LEU A 433 -12.43 -11.83 -0.57
N VAL A 434 -11.26 -11.38 -0.10
CA VAL A 434 -10.99 -9.99 0.31
C VAL A 434 -9.66 -9.56 -0.29
N ALA A 435 -9.57 -8.35 -0.81
CA ALA A 435 -8.31 -7.77 -1.24
C ALA A 435 -7.69 -6.99 -0.06
N LEU A 436 -6.42 -7.24 0.24
CA LEU A 436 -5.73 -6.60 1.36
C LEU A 436 -4.77 -5.53 0.88
N GLY A 437 -4.84 -4.36 1.47
CA GLY A 437 -3.92 -3.24 1.26
C GLY A 437 -3.45 -2.65 2.58
N THR A 438 -2.48 -1.74 2.51
CA THR A 438 -1.96 -1.03 3.67
C THR A 438 -2.58 0.35 3.83
N ASP A 439 -3.00 0.97 2.73
CA ASP A 439 -3.37 2.39 2.64
C ASP A 439 -2.19 3.33 2.97
N PHE A 440 -0.94 2.91 2.64
CA PHE A 440 0.21 3.76 2.88
C PHE A 440 0.13 5.08 2.06
N PRO A 441 0.57 6.22 2.61
CA PRO A 441 1.27 6.43 3.87
C PRO A 441 0.34 6.79 5.04
N ILE A 442 -0.97 6.52 4.95
CA ILE A 442 -1.88 6.68 6.09
C ILE A 442 -1.48 5.69 7.19
N GLU A 443 -1.26 4.44 6.79
CA GLU A 443 -0.61 3.43 7.62
C GLU A 443 0.83 3.17 7.14
N THR A 444 1.56 2.33 7.86
CA THR A 444 2.92 1.97 7.51
C THR A 444 2.96 1.10 6.24
N VAL A 445 3.89 1.39 5.34
CA VAL A 445 4.08 0.67 4.07
C VAL A 445 4.51 -0.81 4.22
N ASN A 446 4.85 -1.27 5.44
CA ASN A 446 5.33 -2.64 5.65
C ASN A 446 4.20 -3.67 5.63
N PRO A 447 4.09 -4.54 4.60
CA PRO A 447 3.01 -5.52 4.47
C PRO A 447 3.06 -6.62 5.55
N MET A 448 4.19 -6.82 6.23
CA MET A 448 4.27 -7.75 7.37
C MET A 448 3.39 -7.27 8.54
N LEU A 449 3.20 -5.96 8.69
CA LEU A 449 2.30 -5.39 9.71
C LEU A 449 0.84 -5.64 9.36
N THR A 450 0.48 -5.51 8.08
CA THR A 450 -0.85 -5.88 7.57
C THR A 450 -1.14 -7.36 7.82
N PHE A 451 -0.15 -8.23 7.53
CA PHE A 451 -0.27 -9.67 7.78
C PHE A 451 -0.47 -9.97 9.28
N TYR A 452 0.35 -9.33 10.13
CA TYR A 452 0.24 -9.48 11.57
C TYR A 452 -1.12 -9.03 12.09
N ALA A 453 -1.56 -7.83 11.73
CA ALA A 453 -2.84 -7.27 12.14
C ALA A 453 -4.04 -8.14 11.66
N ALA A 454 -3.97 -8.69 10.45
CA ALA A 454 -5.01 -9.55 9.90
C ALA A 454 -5.22 -10.82 10.73
N ILE A 455 -4.13 -11.46 11.16
CA ILE A 455 -4.21 -12.76 11.87
C ILE A 455 -4.32 -12.64 13.38
N THR A 456 -3.83 -11.54 13.98
CA THR A 456 -3.80 -11.38 15.45
C THR A 456 -4.81 -10.39 15.98
N ARG A 457 -5.18 -9.42 15.16
CA ARG A 457 -6.04 -8.29 15.59
C ARG A 457 -5.44 -7.52 16.77
N LYS A 458 -4.10 -7.42 16.82
CA LYS A 458 -3.33 -6.79 17.89
C LYS A 458 -2.38 -5.73 17.31
N ASP A 459 -2.01 -4.79 18.16
CA ASP A 459 -0.91 -3.87 17.87
C ASP A 459 0.48 -4.50 18.12
N LEU A 460 1.53 -3.74 17.86
CA LEU A 460 2.92 -4.19 18.08
C LEU A 460 3.33 -4.33 19.56
N LYS A 461 2.46 -3.91 20.49
CA LYS A 461 2.63 -4.12 21.95
C LYS A 461 1.87 -5.37 22.42
N ASP A 462 1.37 -6.18 21.50
CA ASP A 462 0.55 -7.39 21.75
C ASP A 462 -0.78 -7.08 22.46
N TYR A 463 -1.30 -5.85 22.27
CA TYR A 463 -2.58 -5.39 22.82
C TYR A 463 -3.68 -5.35 21.73
N PRO A 464 -4.95 -5.67 22.09
CA PRO A 464 -5.39 -6.27 23.37
C PRO A 464 -5.04 -7.76 23.44
N GLU A 465 -4.87 -8.30 24.64
CA GLU A 465 -4.40 -9.69 24.87
C GLU A 465 -5.13 -10.73 24.04
N LYS A 466 -6.45 -10.60 23.89
CA LYS A 466 -7.31 -11.53 23.12
C LYS A 466 -7.49 -11.14 21.65
N GLY A 467 -6.89 -10.04 21.20
CA GLY A 467 -7.14 -9.45 19.88
C GLY A 467 -8.45 -8.63 19.82
N PHE A 468 -8.41 -7.52 19.07
CA PHE A 468 -9.59 -6.67 18.84
C PHE A 468 -10.56 -7.37 17.89
N ARG A 469 -11.76 -7.74 18.36
CA ARG A 469 -12.72 -8.51 17.57
C ARG A 469 -12.07 -9.71 16.87
N MET A 470 -11.44 -10.58 17.65
CA MET A 470 -10.66 -11.70 17.12
C MET A 470 -11.48 -12.66 16.27
N GLU A 471 -12.80 -12.72 16.46
CA GLU A 471 -13.74 -13.46 15.62
C GLU A 471 -13.71 -13.04 14.15
N GLU A 472 -13.26 -11.82 13.88
CA GLU A 472 -13.10 -11.24 12.54
C GLU A 472 -11.65 -11.35 12.00
N GLY A 473 -10.79 -12.07 12.71
CA GLY A 473 -9.41 -12.36 12.30
C GLY A 473 -9.36 -13.33 11.11
N LEU A 474 -8.40 -13.12 10.23
CA LEU A 474 -8.15 -14.00 9.10
C LEU A 474 -7.13 -15.08 9.46
N THR A 475 -7.17 -16.22 8.79
CA THR A 475 -6.07 -17.22 8.88
C THR A 475 -4.85 -16.71 8.10
N ARG A 476 -3.69 -17.33 8.32
CA ARG A 476 -2.46 -17.01 7.56
C ARG A 476 -2.65 -17.26 6.06
N GLU A 477 -3.32 -18.37 5.70
CA GLU A 477 -3.62 -18.69 4.31
C GLU A 477 -4.53 -17.64 3.66
N GLU A 478 -5.63 -17.29 4.32
CA GLU A 478 -6.56 -16.25 3.84
C GLU A 478 -5.84 -14.89 3.70
N THR A 479 -4.97 -14.56 4.65
CA THR A 479 -4.20 -13.33 4.62
C THR A 479 -3.22 -13.32 3.44
N LEU A 480 -2.48 -14.41 3.24
CA LEU A 480 -1.55 -14.50 2.12
C LEU A 480 -2.29 -14.47 0.77
N LYS A 481 -3.42 -15.17 0.65
CA LYS A 481 -4.28 -15.08 -0.54
C LYS A 481 -4.80 -13.65 -0.77
N GLY A 482 -5.18 -12.94 0.30
CA GLY A 482 -5.64 -11.54 0.25
C GLY A 482 -4.59 -10.56 -0.26
N MET A 483 -3.33 -10.80 0.05
CA MET A 483 -2.19 -9.98 -0.36
C MET A 483 -1.56 -10.43 -1.69
N THR A 484 -2.10 -11.46 -2.34
CA THR A 484 -1.54 -12.03 -3.56
C THR A 484 -2.65 -12.34 -4.59
N ILE A 485 -3.14 -13.58 -4.65
CA ILE A 485 -4.06 -14.04 -5.70
C ILE A 485 -5.44 -13.36 -5.65
N TRP A 486 -5.98 -13.02 -4.45
CA TRP A 486 -7.26 -12.33 -4.36
C TRP A 486 -7.14 -10.85 -4.72
N ALA A 487 -6.01 -10.20 -4.37
CA ALA A 487 -5.69 -8.86 -4.85
C ALA A 487 -5.52 -8.86 -6.38
N ALA A 488 -4.79 -9.83 -6.95
CA ALA A 488 -4.69 -10.00 -8.40
C ALA A 488 -6.05 -10.21 -9.05
N TYR A 489 -6.95 -11.02 -8.43
CA TYR A 489 -8.31 -11.21 -8.90
C TYR A 489 -9.08 -9.88 -8.92
N SER A 490 -8.98 -9.09 -7.86
CA SER A 490 -9.68 -7.80 -7.80
C SER A 490 -9.23 -6.83 -8.90
N ASN A 491 -8.02 -7.02 -9.45
CA ASN A 491 -7.41 -6.25 -10.53
C ASN A 491 -7.61 -6.86 -11.93
N PHE A 492 -8.35 -7.97 -12.05
CA PHE A 492 -8.49 -8.75 -13.30
C PHE A 492 -7.14 -9.32 -13.81
N GLU A 493 -6.23 -9.66 -12.91
CA GLU A 493 -4.86 -10.08 -13.23
C GLU A 493 -4.49 -11.46 -12.62
N GLU A 494 -5.45 -12.20 -12.07
CA GLU A 494 -5.24 -13.50 -11.44
C GLU A 494 -4.70 -14.59 -12.39
N LYS A 495 -4.87 -14.39 -13.70
CA LYS A 495 -4.31 -15.27 -14.72
C LYS A 495 -2.86 -14.92 -15.07
N GLU A 496 -2.40 -13.75 -14.64
CA GLU A 496 -1.08 -13.23 -14.97
C GLU A 496 -0.12 -13.29 -13.79
N LYS A 497 -0.61 -13.12 -12.54
CA LYS A 497 0.20 -13.03 -11.32
C LYS A 497 -0.58 -13.38 -10.05
N GLY A 498 0.06 -13.28 -8.90
CA GLY A 498 -0.53 -13.51 -7.57
C GLY A 498 -0.39 -14.95 -7.08
N SER A 499 0.20 -15.84 -7.88
CA SER A 499 0.59 -17.19 -7.47
C SER A 499 1.78 -17.68 -8.31
N ILE A 500 2.52 -18.66 -7.78
CA ILE A 500 3.65 -19.28 -8.50
C ILE A 500 3.11 -20.49 -9.25
N GLU A 501 2.64 -20.26 -10.47
CA GLU A 501 2.03 -21.27 -11.33
C GLU A 501 2.54 -21.11 -12.77
N LYS A 502 2.59 -22.23 -13.50
CA LYS A 502 3.01 -22.24 -14.90
C LYS A 502 2.27 -21.20 -15.75
N GLY A 503 3.03 -20.39 -16.48
CA GLY A 503 2.56 -19.36 -17.41
C GLY A 503 2.34 -17.99 -16.78
N LYS A 504 2.34 -17.88 -15.46
CA LYS A 504 2.24 -16.61 -14.73
C LYS A 504 3.60 -15.90 -14.68
N LEU A 505 3.57 -14.60 -14.45
CA LEU A 505 4.75 -13.77 -14.27
C LEU A 505 5.55 -14.26 -13.06
N ALA A 506 6.85 -14.32 -13.20
CA ALA A 506 7.76 -14.73 -12.13
C ALA A 506 8.05 -13.57 -11.18
N ASP A 507 6.99 -13.11 -10.50
CA ASP A 507 7.03 -12.12 -9.43
C ASP A 507 6.95 -12.86 -8.09
N PHE A 508 8.04 -12.83 -7.32
CA PHE A 508 8.13 -13.54 -6.04
C PHE A 508 9.11 -12.87 -5.09
N ILE A 509 8.97 -13.16 -3.80
CA ILE A 509 9.87 -12.67 -2.76
C ILE A 509 10.42 -13.82 -1.94
N VAL A 510 11.62 -13.59 -1.43
CA VAL A 510 12.32 -14.49 -0.50
C VAL A 510 12.30 -13.85 0.88
N LEU A 511 11.81 -14.58 1.87
CA LEU A 511 11.72 -14.14 3.26
C LEU A 511 12.76 -14.87 4.11
N ASP A 512 13.39 -14.17 5.03
CA ASP A 512 14.38 -14.74 5.96
C ASP A 512 13.78 -15.74 6.96
N HIS A 513 12.48 -15.64 7.23
CA HIS A 513 11.74 -16.54 8.10
C HIS A 513 10.41 -16.97 7.47
N ASN A 514 9.90 -18.13 7.90
CA ASN A 514 8.66 -18.68 7.36
C ASN A 514 7.44 -18.00 7.99
N ILE A 515 6.87 -17.02 7.29
CA ILE A 515 5.70 -16.25 7.71
C ILE A 515 4.48 -17.13 8.04
N MET A 516 4.40 -18.33 7.47
CA MET A 516 3.28 -19.24 7.69
C MET A 516 3.42 -20.06 8.98
N THR A 517 4.61 -20.13 9.59
CA THR A 517 4.88 -21.02 10.74
C THR A 517 5.49 -20.34 11.96
N VAL A 518 6.18 -19.21 11.80
CA VAL A 518 6.77 -18.49 12.95
C VAL A 518 5.71 -18.08 13.98
N PRO A 519 6.07 -17.93 15.26
CA PRO A 519 5.19 -17.32 16.26
C PRO A 519 4.68 -15.96 15.76
N PRO A 520 3.39 -15.62 15.95
CA PRO A 520 2.81 -14.39 15.40
C PRO A 520 3.62 -13.12 15.75
N LYS A 521 4.12 -13.01 16.97
CA LYS A 521 4.94 -11.86 17.43
C LYS A 521 6.24 -11.63 16.65
N GLU A 522 6.71 -12.63 15.90
CA GLU A 522 7.93 -12.53 15.08
C GLU A 522 7.64 -12.00 13.67
N ILE A 523 6.38 -12.07 13.20
CA ILE A 523 5.99 -11.65 11.86
C ILE A 523 6.40 -10.20 11.55
N PRO A 524 6.21 -9.20 12.44
CA PRO A 524 6.62 -7.82 12.19
C PRO A 524 8.13 -7.65 11.94
N THR A 525 8.95 -8.60 12.38
CA THR A 525 10.42 -8.55 12.26
C THR A 525 10.95 -9.27 11.03
N ILE A 526 10.11 -10.04 10.32
CA ILE A 526 10.49 -10.74 9.09
C ILE A 526 11.00 -9.74 8.05
N LYS A 527 12.10 -10.11 7.41
CA LYS A 527 12.74 -9.29 6.36
C LYS A 527 12.62 -9.97 5.00
N VAL A 528 12.44 -9.17 3.99
CA VAL A 528 12.59 -9.59 2.61
C VAL A 528 14.09 -9.71 2.32
N ALA A 529 14.56 -10.91 2.03
CA ALA A 529 15.93 -11.17 1.65
C ALA A 529 16.19 -10.77 0.19
N ALA A 530 15.26 -11.11 -0.70
CA ALA A 530 15.30 -10.73 -2.11
C ALA A 530 13.89 -10.52 -2.67
N ASN A 531 13.76 -9.66 -3.69
CA ASN A 531 12.52 -9.42 -4.42
C ASN A 531 12.77 -9.55 -5.91
N PHE A 532 11.88 -10.26 -6.60
CA PHE A 532 11.98 -10.56 -8.02
C PHE A 532 10.73 -10.11 -8.77
N ILE A 533 10.94 -9.46 -9.92
CA ILE A 533 9.88 -9.11 -10.87
C ILE A 533 10.27 -9.63 -12.26
N ASN A 534 9.40 -10.39 -12.91
CA ASN A 534 9.71 -11.10 -14.16
C ASN A 534 10.97 -11.98 -14.05
N GLY A 535 11.18 -12.63 -12.91
CA GLY A 535 12.35 -13.47 -12.66
C GLY A 535 13.69 -12.72 -12.53
N LYS A 536 13.66 -11.39 -12.57
CA LYS A 536 14.85 -10.56 -12.36
C LYS A 536 14.86 -10.04 -10.93
N MET A 537 15.99 -10.17 -10.24
CA MET A 537 16.18 -9.63 -8.91
C MET A 537 16.16 -8.10 -8.96
N VAL A 538 15.21 -7.49 -8.26
CA VAL A 538 15.02 -6.03 -8.20
C VAL A 538 15.39 -5.45 -6.83
N PHE A 539 15.56 -6.32 -5.83
CA PHE A 539 16.08 -5.97 -4.51
C PHE A 539 16.83 -7.15 -3.92
N ASP A 540 18.00 -6.87 -3.36
CA ASP A 540 18.83 -7.80 -2.59
C ASP A 540 19.26 -7.12 -1.29
N ARG A 541 18.84 -7.67 -0.15
CA ARG A 541 19.16 -7.12 1.16
C ARG A 541 20.64 -7.15 1.48
N SER A 542 21.38 -8.14 0.96
CA SER A 542 22.82 -8.28 1.24
C SER A 542 23.67 -7.14 0.67
N THR A 543 23.17 -6.49 -0.39
CA THR A 543 23.84 -5.38 -1.08
C THR A 543 23.19 -4.02 -0.83
N SER A 544 22.03 -4.01 -0.15
CA SER A 544 21.20 -2.81 0.08
C SER A 544 21.59 -2.10 1.37
N ASN A 545 21.46 -0.78 1.36
CA ASN A 545 21.57 0.08 2.54
C ASN A 545 20.20 0.28 3.28
N TYR A 546 19.18 -0.56 2.96
CA TYR A 546 17.85 -0.51 3.55
C TYR A 546 17.65 -1.48 4.73
#